data_86760ced3cea4c6613a41fb3f8bb08f4
#
_entry.id   86760ced3cea4c6613a41fb3f8bb08f4
#
_cell.length_a   1.000
_cell.length_b   1.000
_cell.length_c   1.000
_cell.angle_alpha   90.00
_cell.angle_beta   90.00
_cell.angle_gamma   90.00
#
_symmetry.space_group_name_H-M   'P 1'
#
loop_
_entity.id
_entity.type
_entity.pdbx_description
1 polymer ?
#
loop_
_entity_poly.entity_id
_entity_poly.type
_entity_poly.pdbx_seq_one_letter_code
_entity_poly.pdbx_strand_id
1 'polypeptide(L)'
;MIIKKILSFTASIINLFIFIIILTFNSNAQENNFKYFSNDEGVLSIMYHRFNEFKYPSTNISMDIFKKHVELILDANLNFYHPKDFVNEFDIPKKEKKILLTVDDAFLSFYDNAWPYLEKNQIPFVLFVSTEPVGNKGYMNWEQIKEIERSAFGVIGHHSHSHDYLIDKSEEVFLDDIKLSNQIFKEKLGYVPTLFSYPFGEYSGFMRDYISRNFKIAFGQHSGIIDVNKNKFELPRFPINEKYGEIKRFKSIINYYPLEYKNLEPEEKKLSKENNPPKFKVRFFDEQKNIENINCYSNEGDKWMKSKIKLVEKELTIEFREPFLPRRGRINCSVNDDGKWRWFCTQFIIR
;
A
#
# COMPACT_ATOMS: atom_id res chain seq x y z
N MET A 1 48.61 4.47 -49.79
CA MET A 1 47.49 5.44 -49.63
C MET A 1 46.09 4.80 -49.67
N ILE A 2 45.84 3.73 -50.38
CA ILE A 2 44.53 3.02 -50.53
C ILE A 2 44.16 2.27 -49.25
N ILE A 3 45.09 1.60 -48.58
CA ILE A 3 44.80 0.79 -47.37
C ILE A 3 44.33 1.64 -46.18
N LYS A 4 44.85 2.86 -46.00
CA LYS A 4 44.37 3.77 -44.91
C LYS A 4 42.96 4.31 -45.15
N LYS A 5 42.50 4.42 -46.41
CA LYS A 5 41.10 4.82 -46.72
C LYS A 5 40.10 3.72 -46.47
N ILE A 6 40.48 2.44 -46.69
CA ILE A 6 39.59 1.28 -46.45
C ILE A 6 39.40 1.08 -44.93
N LEU A 7 40.44 1.19 -44.13
CA LEU A 7 40.33 1.07 -42.66
C LEU A 7 39.52 2.20 -42.02
N SER A 8 39.56 3.42 -42.54
CA SER A 8 38.75 4.55 -42.07
C SER A 8 37.28 4.37 -42.45
N PHE A 9 36.95 3.79 -43.59
CA PHE A 9 35.59 3.55 -44.05
C PHE A 9 34.90 2.42 -43.22
N THR A 10 35.62 1.33 -42.94
CA THR A 10 35.12 0.23 -42.11
C THR A 10 34.92 0.65 -40.66
N ALA A 11 35.79 1.48 -40.09
CA ALA A 11 35.61 2.01 -38.72
C ALA A 11 34.37 2.93 -38.60
N SER A 12 34.11 3.74 -39.65
CA SER A 12 32.91 4.59 -39.68
C SER A 12 31.62 3.79 -39.80
N ILE A 13 31.61 2.68 -40.57
CA ILE A 13 30.42 1.80 -40.69
C ILE A 13 30.17 1.03 -39.40
N ILE A 14 31.23 0.55 -38.72
CA ILE A 14 31.10 -0.16 -37.43
C ILE A 14 30.59 0.81 -36.36
N ASN A 15 31.05 2.04 -36.29
CA ASN A 15 30.57 3.05 -35.35
C ASN A 15 29.08 3.43 -35.64
N LEU A 16 28.67 3.49 -36.91
CA LEU A 16 27.27 3.75 -37.27
C LEU A 16 26.37 2.58 -36.89
N PHE A 17 26.83 1.33 -37.06
CA PHE A 17 26.08 0.15 -36.65
C PHE A 17 25.95 0.03 -35.12
N ILE A 18 27.01 0.34 -34.35
CA ILE A 18 26.99 0.38 -32.89
C ILE A 18 26.05 1.49 -32.40
N PHE A 19 26.03 2.66 -33.06
CA PHE A 19 25.11 3.76 -32.71
C PHE A 19 23.64 3.42 -33.01
N ILE A 20 23.36 2.69 -34.09
CA ILE A 20 22.01 2.22 -34.42
C ILE A 20 21.57 1.12 -33.43
N ILE A 21 22.47 0.21 -33.03
CA ILE A 21 22.15 -0.82 -32.02
C ILE A 21 21.87 -0.18 -30.64
N ILE A 22 22.60 0.87 -30.25
CA ILE A 22 22.35 1.60 -29.00
C ILE A 22 20.99 2.34 -29.03
N LEU A 23 20.56 2.84 -30.20
CA LEU A 23 19.27 3.50 -30.37
C LEU A 23 18.07 2.52 -30.37
N THR A 24 18.31 1.24 -30.70
CA THR A 24 17.23 0.22 -30.65
C THR A 24 17.06 -0.43 -29.27
N PHE A 25 17.97 -0.21 -28.33
CA PHE A 25 17.85 -0.74 -26.96
C PHE A 25 17.12 0.19 -25.97
N ASN A 26 16.65 1.35 -26.41
CA ASN A 26 16.03 2.36 -25.53
C ASN A 26 14.54 2.62 -25.81
N SER A 27 13.73 1.58 -26.07
CA SER A 27 12.28 1.80 -26.08
C SER A 27 11.44 0.54 -25.81
N ASN A 28 11.84 -0.26 -24.84
CA ASN A 28 10.88 -1.09 -24.13
C ASN A 28 10.54 -0.43 -22.79
N ALA A 29 10.07 0.82 -22.84
CA ALA A 29 9.11 1.26 -21.84
C ALA A 29 7.91 0.32 -22.00
N GLN A 30 7.76 -0.61 -21.08
CA GLN A 30 6.57 -1.44 -20.97
C GLN A 30 5.43 -0.44 -20.89
N GLU A 31 4.65 -0.25 -21.98
CA GLU A 31 3.39 0.44 -21.93
C GLU A 31 2.57 -0.34 -20.91
N ASN A 32 2.50 0.19 -19.70
CA ASN A 32 1.56 -0.30 -18.71
C ASN A 32 0.19 -0.09 -19.31
N ASN A 33 -0.39 -1.14 -19.84
CA ASN A 33 -1.74 -1.17 -20.42
C ASN A 33 -2.76 -1.03 -19.30
N PHE A 34 -2.77 0.14 -18.64
CA PHE A 34 -3.82 0.50 -17.69
C PHE A 34 -5.16 0.53 -18.43
N LYS A 35 -6.14 -0.19 -17.90
CA LYS A 35 -7.51 -0.18 -18.42
C LYS A 35 -8.45 0.32 -17.34
N TYR A 36 -9.44 1.11 -17.75
CA TYR A 36 -10.55 1.50 -16.88
C TYR A 36 -11.59 0.37 -16.80
N PHE A 37 -11.92 -0.01 -15.57
CA PHE A 37 -12.93 -1.02 -15.28
C PHE A 37 -14.05 -0.40 -14.47
N SER A 38 -15.06 0.17 -15.11
CA SER A 38 -16.19 0.84 -14.47
C SER A 38 -16.97 -0.05 -13.47
N ASN A 39 -16.86 -1.35 -13.63
CA ASN A 39 -17.47 -2.37 -12.79
C ASN A 39 -16.50 -2.99 -11.76
N ASP A 40 -15.30 -2.44 -11.60
CA ASP A 40 -14.40 -2.90 -10.54
C ASP A 40 -14.89 -2.37 -9.19
N GLU A 41 -15.35 -3.29 -8.36
CA GLU A 41 -15.79 -2.99 -6.99
C GLU A 41 -14.61 -2.87 -6.01
N GLY A 42 -13.42 -3.34 -6.42
CA GLY A 42 -12.17 -3.25 -5.68
C GLY A 42 -12.07 -4.10 -4.44
N VAL A 43 -10.95 -3.94 -3.75
CA VAL A 43 -10.68 -4.60 -2.46
C VAL A 43 -10.48 -3.55 -1.38
N LEU A 44 -11.29 -3.62 -0.33
CA LEU A 44 -11.12 -2.80 0.86
C LEU A 44 -10.17 -3.52 1.83
N SER A 45 -8.95 -3.01 1.97
CA SER A 45 -8.02 -3.52 2.98
C SER A 45 -8.14 -2.74 4.27
N ILE A 46 -8.36 -3.45 5.38
CA ILE A 46 -8.55 -2.90 6.73
C ILE A 46 -7.38 -3.34 7.60
N MET A 47 -6.80 -2.41 8.36
CA MET A 47 -5.61 -2.64 9.17
C MET A 47 -5.90 -2.44 10.65
N TYR A 48 -5.66 -3.48 11.43
CA TYR A 48 -5.71 -3.48 12.90
C TYR A 48 -4.32 -3.76 13.48
N HIS A 49 -4.17 -3.58 14.80
CA HIS A 49 -2.95 -3.91 15.54
C HIS A 49 -3.28 -4.58 16.90
N ARG A 50 -3.78 -3.80 17.87
CA ARG A 50 -4.06 -4.22 19.24
C ARG A 50 -5.56 -4.38 19.51
N PHE A 51 -5.91 -5.26 20.45
CA PHE A 51 -7.29 -5.51 20.82
C PHE A 51 -7.46 -5.52 22.35
N ASN A 52 -8.39 -4.70 22.88
CA ASN A 52 -8.63 -4.51 24.31
C ASN A 52 -7.40 -4.02 25.10
N GLU A 53 -6.43 -3.37 24.45
CA GLU A 53 -5.28 -2.73 25.12
C GLU A 53 -5.45 -1.20 25.19
N PHE A 54 -6.39 -0.74 26.01
CA PHE A 54 -6.82 0.67 26.09
C PHE A 54 -5.69 1.67 26.47
N LYS A 55 -4.57 1.18 26.94
CA LYS A 55 -3.36 1.97 27.17
C LYS A 55 -2.78 2.55 25.88
N TYR A 56 -3.09 1.95 24.72
CA TYR A 56 -2.53 2.33 23.43
C TYR A 56 -3.61 2.73 22.41
N PRO A 57 -4.39 3.80 22.66
CA PRO A 57 -5.57 4.15 21.85
C PRO A 57 -5.29 4.42 20.38
N SER A 58 -4.04 4.78 20.04
CA SER A 58 -3.61 5.02 18.64
C SER A 58 -3.50 3.76 17.79
N THR A 59 -3.42 2.58 18.40
CA THR A 59 -3.31 1.27 17.74
C THR A 59 -4.34 0.27 18.22
N ASN A 60 -5.07 0.57 19.29
CA ASN A 60 -6.06 -0.30 19.92
C ASN A 60 -7.45 -0.17 19.31
N ILE A 61 -8.21 -1.25 19.38
CA ILE A 61 -9.66 -1.30 19.20
C ILE A 61 -10.27 -2.23 20.26
N SER A 62 -11.45 -1.89 20.80
CA SER A 62 -12.16 -2.84 21.68
C SER A 62 -12.72 -4.00 20.87
N MET A 63 -12.78 -5.18 21.48
CA MET A 63 -13.38 -6.36 20.84
C MET A 63 -14.88 -6.16 20.52
N ASP A 64 -15.59 -5.36 21.32
CA ASP A 64 -17.01 -5.06 21.04
C ASP A 64 -17.18 -4.28 19.75
N ILE A 65 -16.32 -3.29 19.51
CA ILE A 65 -16.32 -2.52 18.26
C ILE A 65 -15.82 -3.38 17.09
N PHE A 66 -14.77 -4.18 17.30
CA PHE A 66 -14.27 -5.10 16.26
C PHE A 66 -15.35 -6.09 15.80
N LYS A 67 -16.09 -6.71 16.72
CA LYS A 67 -17.21 -7.61 16.40
C LYS A 67 -18.31 -6.89 15.61
N LYS A 68 -18.63 -5.64 15.99
CA LYS A 68 -19.57 -4.81 15.22
C LYS A 68 -19.09 -4.49 13.81
N HIS A 69 -17.77 -4.30 13.62
CA HIS A 69 -17.21 -4.14 12.27
C HIS A 69 -17.42 -5.41 11.42
N VAL A 70 -17.18 -6.58 12.00
CA VAL A 70 -17.43 -7.86 11.32
C VAL A 70 -18.92 -8.03 10.98
N GLU A 71 -19.81 -7.76 11.94
CA GLU A 71 -21.28 -7.80 11.72
C GLU A 71 -21.68 -6.88 10.57
N LEU A 72 -21.20 -5.64 10.54
CA LEU A 72 -21.50 -4.67 9.47
C LEU A 72 -21.02 -5.13 8.09
N ILE A 73 -19.89 -5.82 8.02
CA ILE A 73 -19.40 -6.41 6.76
C ILE A 73 -20.34 -7.51 6.29
N LEU A 74 -20.73 -8.41 7.19
CA LEU A 74 -21.63 -9.52 6.88
C LEU A 74 -23.05 -9.04 6.54
N ASP A 75 -23.60 -8.09 7.30
CA ASP A 75 -24.92 -7.49 7.06
C ASP A 75 -24.98 -6.76 5.69
N ALA A 76 -23.86 -6.23 5.23
CA ALA A 76 -23.72 -5.63 3.90
C ALA A 76 -23.53 -6.68 2.78
N ASN A 77 -23.60 -7.98 3.08
CA ASN A 77 -23.30 -9.10 2.17
C ASN A 77 -21.90 -9.00 1.52
N LEU A 78 -20.93 -8.44 2.23
CA LEU A 78 -19.54 -8.37 1.79
C LEU A 78 -18.79 -9.61 2.26
N ASN A 79 -17.88 -10.11 1.41
CA ASN A 79 -17.10 -11.30 1.68
C ASN A 79 -15.68 -10.97 2.09
N PHE A 80 -15.17 -11.67 3.11
CA PHE A 80 -13.76 -11.63 3.44
C PHE A 80 -12.93 -12.32 2.35
N TYR A 81 -11.85 -11.68 1.94
CA TYR A 81 -10.96 -12.18 0.90
C TYR A 81 -9.82 -12.97 1.52
N HIS A 82 -9.68 -14.23 1.11
CA HIS A 82 -8.55 -15.02 1.57
C HIS A 82 -7.24 -14.44 0.98
N PRO A 83 -6.19 -14.18 1.81
CA PRO A 83 -4.99 -13.50 1.32
C PRO A 83 -4.26 -14.23 0.18
N LYS A 84 -4.31 -15.56 0.13
CA LYS A 84 -3.72 -16.33 -0.98
C LYS A 84 -4.46 -16.09 -2.29
N ASP A 85 -5.79 -16.01 -2.25
CA ASP A 85 -6.61 -15.72 -3.42
C ASP A 85 -6.41 -14.26 -3.86
N PHE A 86 -6.32 -13.33 -2.91
CA PHE A 86 -5.99 -11.93 -3.19
C PHE A 86 -4.70 -11.80 -4.00
N VAL A 87 -3.65 -12.54 -3.62
CA VAL A 87 -2.36 -12.53 -4.35
C VAL A 87 -2.51 -13.12 -5.75
N ASN A 88 -3.20 -14.25 -5.87
CA ASN A 88 -3.33 -14.99 -7.13
C ASN A 88 -4.24 -14.28 -8.14
N GLU A 89 -5.22 -13.55 -7.65
CA GLU A 89 -6.24 -12.89 -8.47
C GLU A 89 -6.08 -11.37 -8.53
N PHE A 90 -4.93 -10.83 -8.11
CA PHE A 90 -4.73 -9.38 -8.01
C PHE A 90 -5.09 -8.65 -9.31
N ASP A 91 -4.66 -9.16 -10.45
CA ASP A 91 -4.83 -8.54 -11.77
C ASP A 91 -6.24 -8.74 -12.37
N ILE A 92 -7.17 -9.33 -11.62
CA ILE A 92 -8.56 -9.57 -12.04
C ILE A 92 -9.48 -8.52 -11.39
N PRO A 93 -10.19 -7.68 -12.18
CA PRO A 93 -11.17 -6.73 -11.66
C PRO A 93 -12.26 -7.43 -10.82
N LYS A 94 -12.58 -6.86 -9.68
CA LYS A 94 -13.54 -7.48 -8.74
C LYS A 94 -14.97 -7.12 -9.13
N LYS A 95 -15.79 -8.10 -9.41
CA LYS A 95 -17.23 -7.95 -9.68
C LYS A 95 -18.04 -7.70 -8.39
N GLU A 96 -17.48 -8.09 -7.25
CA GLU A 96 -18.02 -7.88 -5.92
C GLU A 96 -16.92 -7.30 -5.02
N LYS A 97 -17.29 -6.37 -4.17
CA LYS A 97 -16.35 -5.82 -3.18
C LYS A 97 -15.87 -6.92 -2.23
N LYS A 98 -14.57 -7.00 -2.06
CA LYS A 98 -13.92 -7.94 -1.13
C LYS A 98 -13.26 -7.19 0.01
N ILE A 99 -13.25 -7.82 1.20
CA ILE A 99 -12.62 -7.26 2.40
C ILE A 99 -11.36 -8.04 2.73
N LEU A 100 -10.21 -7.39 2.66
CA LEU A 100 -8.93 -7.97 3.10
C LEU A 100 -8.62 -7.49 4.51
N LEU A 101 -8.69 -8.41 5.48
CA LEU A 101 -8.36 -8.11 6.86
C LEU A 101 -6.84 -8.25 7.08
N THR A 102 -6.22 -7.25 7.67
CA THR A 102 -4.79 -7.28 8.02
C THR A 102 -4.57 -6.86 9.47
N VAL A 103 -3.58 -7.46 10.11
CA VAL A 103 -3.16 -7.16 11.49
C VAL A 103 -1.66 -6.99 11.49
N ASP A 104 -1.16 -5.87 12.01
CA ASP A 104 0.26 -5.56 12.06
C ASP A 104 0.84 -5.85 13.46
N ASP A 105 2.17 -6.04 13.53
CA ASP A 105 3.04 -6.11 14.71
C ASP A 105 3.00 -7.41 15.52
N ALA A 106 2.07 -8.31 15.30
CA ALA A 106 1.93 -9.54 16.09
C ALA A 106 1.87 -9.31 17.62
N PHE A 107 1.06 -8.33 18.07
CA PHE A 107 0.86 -8.10 19.48
C PHE A 107 0.13 -9.26 20.17
N LEU A 108 0.50 -9.55 21.41
CA LEU A 108 -0.11 -10.62 22.21
C LEU A 108 -1.63 -10.40 22.38
N SER A 109 -2.07 -9.16 22.48
CA SER A 109 -3.49 -8.81 22.59
C SER A 109 -4.33 -9.25 21.38
N PHE A 110 -3.74 -9.34 20.20
CA PHE A 110 -4.41 -9.93 19.03
C PHE A 110 -4.63 -11.44 19.24
N TYR A 111 -3.60 -12.16 19.65
CA TYR A 111 -3.67 -13.60 19.88
C TYR A 111 -4.69 -13.94 20.99
N ASP A 112 -4.63 -13.21 22.11
CA ASP A 112 -5.49 -13.48 23.27
C ASP A 112 -6.97 -13.11 23.05
N ASN A 113 -7.26 -12.08 22.25
CA ASN A 113 -8.62 -11.53 22.13
C ASN A 113 -9.26 -11.74 20.75
N ALA A 114 -8.56 -11.40 19.66
CA ALA A 114 -9.18 -11.40 18.32
C ALA A 114 -8.99 -12.71 17.57
N TRP A 115 -7.85 -13.38 17.71
CA TRP A 115 -7.57 -14.64 17.02
C TRP A 115 -8.64 -15.73 17.28
N PRO A 116 -9.03 -16.04 18.55
CA PRO A 116 -10.06 -17.05 18.80
C PRO A 116 -11.41 -16.72 18.15
N TYR A 117 -11.74 -15.44 18.03
CA TYR A 117 -12.96 -15.00 17.36
C TYR A 117 -12.87 -15.18 15.83
N LEU A 118 -11.74 -14.81 15.23
CA LEU A 118 -11.51 -14.96 13.79
C LEU A 118 -11.50 -16.44 13.38
N GLU A 119 -10.81 -17.29 14.12
CA GLU A 119 -10.76 -18.74 13.91
C GLU A 119 -12.15 -19.37 13.98
N LYS A 120 -12.89 -19.10 15.07
CA LYS A 120 -14.25 -19.62 15.27
C LYS A 120 -15.20 -19.22 14.12
N ASN A 121 -15.06 -18.01 13.59
CA ASN A 121 -15.93 -17.49 12.53
C ASN A 121 -15.34 -17.69 11.12
N GLN A 122 -14.22 -18.41 11.00
CA GLN A 122 -13.56 -18.73 9.75
C GLN A 122 -13.20 -17.48 8.91
N ILE A 123 -12.79 -16.40 9.57
CA ILE A 123 -12.46 -15.13 8.92
C ILE A 123 -10.97 -15.10 8.54
N PRO A 124 -10.62 -15.04 7.24
CA PRO A 124 -9.25 -15.02 6.81
C PRO A 124 -8.60 -13.63 7.01
N PHE A 125 -7.30 -13.63 7.30
CA PHE A 125 -6.52 -12.41 7.52
C PHE A 125 -5.02 -12.61 7.22
N VAL A 126 -4.29 -11.47 7.11
CA VAL A 126 -2.82 -11.44 7.11
C VAL A 126 -2.34 -10.95 8.47
N LEU A 127 -1.43 -11.67 9.10
CA LEU A 127 -0.67 -11.22 10.26
C LEU A 127 0.73 -10.79 9.81
N PHE A 128 1.00 -9.49 9.80
CA PHE A 128 2.32 -8.94 9.49
C PHE A 128 3.21 -8.94 10.74
N VAL A 129 4.32 -9.65 10.66
CA VAL A 129 5.22 -9.92 11.80
C VAL A 129 6.54 -9.21 11.61
N SER A 130 6.92 -8.34 12.57
CA SER A 130 8.29 -7.87 12.74
C SER A 130 9.06 -8.87 13.60
N THR A 131 10.25 -9.30 13.16
CA THR A 131 10.88 -10.48 13.78
C THR A 131 11.62 -10.18 15.08
N GLU A 132 12.09 -8.96 15.33
CA GLU A 132 12.81 -8.58 16.54
C GLU A 132 11.94 -8.60 17.82
N PRO A 133 10.71 -8.06 17.82
CA PRO A 133 9.89 -8.04 19.03
C PRO A 133 9.26 -9.38 19.40
N VAL A 134 9.30 -10.40 18.50
CA VAL A 134 8.68 -11.71 18.75
C VAL A 134 9.27 -12.37 20.01
N GLY A 135 8.38 -12.73 20.94
CA GLY A 135 8.74 -13.30 22.24
C GLY A 135 9.01 -12.27 23.34
N ASN A 136 9.06 -10.99 23.03
CA ASN A 136 9.16 -9.94 24.03
C ASN A 136 7.80 -9.69 24.71
N LYS A 137 7.84 -9.06 25.89
CA LYS A 137 6.62 -8.74 26.65
C LYS A 137 5.61 -7.94 25.81
N GLY A 138 4.40 -8.45 25.67
CA GLY A 138 3.31 -7.82 24.92
C GLY A 138 3.25 -8.21 23.44
N TYR A 139 4.16 -9.06 22.99
CA TYR A 139 4.16 -9.63 21.64
C TYR A 139 3.95 -11.14 21.69
N MET A 140 3.47 -11.69 20.58
CA MET A 140 3.37 -13.13 20.37
C MET A 140 4.75 -13.77 20.36
N ASN A 141 4.82 -15.05 20.74
CA ASN A 141 6.00 -15.89 20.51
C ASN A 141 5.86 -16.69 19.19
N TRP A 142 6.93 -17.35 18.78
CA TRP A 142 6.94 -18.09 17.51
C TRP A 142 5.98 -19.28 17.48
N GLU A 143 5.67 -19.91 18.61
CA GLU A 143 4.72 -21.03 18.64
C GLU A 143 3.28 -20.53 18.39
N GLN A 144 2.90 -19.38 18.95
CA GLN A 144 1.61 -18.72 18.68
C GLN A 144 1.49 -18.29 17.21
N ILE A 145 2.58 -17.76 16.62
CA ILE A 145 2.61 -17.39 15.19
C ILE A 145 2.45 -18.64 14.31
N LYS A 146 3.13 -19.74 14.63
CA LYS A 146 3.00 -21.02 13.93
C LYS A 146 1.61 -21.64 14.06
N GLU A 147 0.95 -21.48 15.22
CA GLU A 147 -0.42 -21.93 15.40
C GLU A 147 -1.37 -21.24 14.40
N ILE A 148 -1.27 -19.91 14.28
CA ILE A 148 -2.01 -19.13 13.29
C ILE A 148 -1.68 -19.56 11.86
N GLU A 149 -0.38 -19.76 11.56
CA GLU A 149 0.10 -20.17 10.25
C GLU A 149 -0.44 -21.54 9.81
N ARG A 150 -0.59 -22.47 10.75
CA ARG A 150 -1.18 -23.80 10.48
C ARG A 150 -2.70 -23.75 10.26
N SER A 151 -3.35 -22.68 10.65
CA SER A 151 -4.79 -22.54 10.43
C SER A 151 -5.09 -22.33 8.94
N ALA A 152 -6.33 -22.62 8.54
CA ALA A 152 -6.78 -22.36 7.18
C ALA A 152 -7.03 -20.87 6.90
N PHE A 153 -7.01 -20.02 7.93
CA PHE A 153 -7.47 -18.62 7.83
C PHE A 153 -6.37 -17.58 8.04
N GLY A 154 -5.29 -17.92 8.75
CA GLY A 154 -4.16 -17.04 9.00
C GLY A 154 -3.08 -17.17 7.92
N VAL A 155 -2.63 -16.04 7.38
CA VAL A 155 -1.46 -15.97 6.49
C VAL A 155 -0.44 -15.06 7.13
N ILE A 156 0.81 -15.53 7.26
CA ILE A 156 1.88 -14.71 7.82
C ILE A 156 2.44 -13.80 6.72
N GLY A 157 2.56 -12.50 7.05
CA GLY A 157 3.19 -11.48 6.26
C GLY A 157 4.46 -10.95 6.91
N HIS A 158 5.31 -10.31 6.15
CA HIS A 158 6.58 -9.75 6.57
C HIS A 158 6.42 -8.28 6.97
N HIS A 159 6.98 -7.85 8.12
CA HIS A 159 6.91 -6.47 8.60
C HIS A 159 8.29 -5.93 9.05
N SER A 160 9.36 -6.27 8.32
CA SER A 160 10.77 -5.98 8.66
C SER A 160 11.30 -6.79 9.87
N HIS A 161 12.52 -6.47 10.31
CA HIS A 161 13.11 -7.01 11.54
C HIS A 161 12.83 -6.08 12.72
N SER A 162 13.38 -4.88 12.69
CA SER A 162 13.40 -3.94 13.81
C SER A 162 12.10 -3.19 14.05
N HIS A 163 11.23 -3.08 13.05
CA HIS A 163 10.09 -2.16 13.04
C HIS A 163 10.50 -0.70 13.30
N ASP A 164 11.69 -0.31 12.89
CA ASP A 164 12.18 1.08 12.97
C ASP A 164 11.61 1.95 11.83
N TYR A 165 11.82 3.26 11.92
CA TYR A 165 11.63 4.19 10.81
C TYR A 165 12.74 3.97 9.77
N LEU A 166 12.67 2.85 9.04
CA LEU A 166 13.70 2.43 8.09
C LEU A 166 13.93 3.45 6.98
N ILE A 167 12.93 4.27 6.65
CA ILE A 167 13.06 5.37 5.68
C ILE A 167 14.07 6.44 6.13
N ASP A 168 14.38 6.52 7.42
CA ASP A 168 15.34 7.49 8.00
C ASP A 168 16.74 6.93 8.08
N LYS A 169 16.91 5.64 7.84
CA LYS A 169 18.21 4.95 7.85
C LYS A 169 18.88 5.02 6.47
N SER A 170 20.12 4.56 6.40
CA SER A 170 20.79 4.34 5.11
C SER A 170 20.17 3.16 4.37
N GLU A 171 20.38 3.11 3.06
CA GLU A 171 19.94 1.97 2.23
C GLU A 171 20.54 0.65 2.72
N GLU A 172 21.80 0.64 3.14
CA GLU A 172 22.50 -0.52 3.71
C GLU A 172 21.78 -1.05 4.95
N VAL A 173 21.44 -0.17 5.92
CA VAL A 173 20.72 -0.55 7.14
C VAL A 173 19.35 -1.12 6.80
N PHE A 174 18.64 -0.56 5.83
CA PHE A 174 17.37 -1.12 5.37
C PHE A 174 17.55 -2.52 4.76
N LEU A 175 18.55 -2.70 3.90
CA LEU A 175 18.83 -3.99 3.27
C LEU A 175 19.20 -5.07 4.31
N ASP A 176 20.02 -4.72 5.29
CA ASP A 176 20.43 -5.65 6.35
C ASP A 176 19.26 -6.03 7.28
N ASP A 177 18.37 -5.07 7.60
CA ASP A 177 17.15 -5.33 8.38
C ASP A 177 16.25 -6.36 7.67
N ILE A 178 15.97 -6.16 6.37
CA ILE A 178 15.15 -7.11 5.61
C ILE A 178 15.84 -8.47 5.46
N LYS A 179 17.14 -8.50 5.22
CA LYS A 179 17.92 -9.74 5.09
C LYS A 179 17.91 -10.55 6.41
N LEU A 180 18.11 -9.88 7.53
CA LEU A 180 18.06 -10.53 8.86
C LEU A 180 16.67 -11.09 9.14
N SER A 181 15.62 -10.31 8.86
CA SER A 181 14.25 -10.79 9.01
C SER A 181 13.94 -12.01 8.13
N ASN A 182 14.38 -12.00 6.86
CA ASN A 182 14.24 -13.13 5.94
C ASN A 182 14.92 -14.39 6.47
N GLN A 183 16.10 -14.25 7.05
CA GLN A 183 16.84 -15.37 7.66
C GLN A 183 16.08 -15.96 8.84
N ILE A 184 15.54 -15.10 9.73
CA ILE A 184 14.77 -15.53 10.90
C ILE A 184 13.47 -16.23 10.47
N PHE A 185 12.71 -15.67 9.50
CA PHE A 185 11.52 -16.32 8.97
C PHE A 185 11.83 -17.72 8.40
N LYS A 186 12.89 -17.82 7.60
CA LYS A 186 13.32 -19.11 7.05
C LYS A 186 13.68 -20.11 8.12
N GLU A 187 14.36 -19.67 9.20
CA GLU A 187 14.69 -20.52 10.35
C GLU A 187 13.44 -20.95 11.14
N LYS A 188 12.51 -20.04 11.40
CA LYS A 188 11.36 -20.28 12.29
C LYS A 188 10.17 -20.92 11.57
N LEU A 189 9.89 -20.54 10.32
CA LEU A 189 8.73 -21.02 9.54
C LEU A 189 9.10 -21.95 8.38
N GLY A 190 10.38 -22.01 7.98
CA GLY A 190 10.83 -22.79 6.82
C GLY A 190 10.71 -22.03 5.48
N TYR A 191 10.15 -20.85 5.47
CA TYR A 191 9.99 -20.00 4.28
C TYR A 191 10.04 -18.51 4.63
N VAL A 192 10.13 -17.64 3.60
CA VAL A 192 10.00 -16.18 3.74
C VAL A 192 8.61 -15.77 3.29
N PRO A 193 7.84 -15.03 4.11
CA PRO A 193 6.52 -14.52 3.71
C PRO A 193 6.61 -13.65 2.45
N THR A 194 5.63 -13.77 1.56
CA THR A 194 5.62 -13.08 0.26
C THR A 194 4.80 -11.78 0.24
N LEU A 195 4.01 -11.54 1.29
CA LEU A 195 3.31 -10.28 1.53
C LEU A 195 4.15 -9.42 2.46
N PHE A 196 4.31 -8.14 2.13
CA PHE A 196 5.08 -7.18 2.93
C PHE A 196 4.19 -6.02 3.39
N SER A 197 4.42 -5.54 4.60
CA SER A 197 3.88 -4.26 5.09
C SER A 197 5.04 -3.36 5.51
N TYR A 198 5.07 -2.13 4.99
CA TYR A 198 6.09 -1.17 5.41
C TYR A 198 5.81 -0.72 6.85
N PRO A 199 6.81 -0.78 7.78
CA PRO A 199 6.67 -0.19 9.10
C PRO A 199 6.18 1.26 9.02
N PHE A 200 5.17 1.60 9.81
CA PHE A 200 4.50 2.91 9.78
C PHE A 200 3.86 3.28 8.44
N GLY A 201 3.88 2.39 7.44
CA GLY A 201 3.45 2.66 6.06
C GLY A 201 4.37 3.62 5.31
N GLU A 202 5.63 3.75 5.73
CA GLU A 202 6.59 4.71 5.20
C GLU A 202 7.65 4.04 4.33
N TYR A 203 7.83 4.55 3.11
CA TYR A 203 8.79 4.01 2.13
C TYR A 203 9.29 5.09 1.17
N SER A 204 10.47 4.88 0.62
CA SER A 204 11.04 5.61 -0.50
C SER A 204 10.92 4.79 -1.79
N GLY A 205 11.21 5.42 -2.93
CA GLY A 205 11.31 4.73 -4.21
C GLY A 205 12.31 3.58 -4.16
N PHE A 206 13.50 3.80 -3.57
CA PHE A 206 14.51 2.74 -3.37
C PHE A 206 13.95 1.53 -2.59
N MET A 207 13.28 1.78 -1.46
CA MET A 207 12.69 0.71 -0.64
C MET A 207 11.62 -0.04 -1.42
N ARG A 208 10.71 0.66 -2.10
CA ARG A 208 9.67 0.06 -2.94
C ARG A 208 10.28 -0.80 -4.05
N ASP A 209 11.31 -0.32 -4.74
CA ASP A 209 11.95 -1.04 -5.83
C ASP A 209 12.69 -2.30 -5.33
N TYR A 210 13.29 -2.25 -4.14
CA TYR A 210 13.86 -3.45 -3.51
C TYR A 210 12.77 -4.47 -3.14
N ILE A 211 11.70 -4.00 -2.49
CA ILE A 211 10.58 -4.86 -2.08
C ILE A 211 9.89 -5.49 -3.29
N SER A 212 9.76 -4.76 -4.41
CA SER A 212 9.14 -5.26 -5.64
C SER A 212 9.87 -6.47 -6.26
N ARG A 213 11.18 -6.57 -6.04
CA ARG A 213 12.01 -7.67 -6.53
C ARG A 213 12.01 -8.90 -5.61
N ASN A 214 11.58 -8.74 -4.36
CA ASN A 214 11.70 -9.79 -3.34
C ASN A 214 10.35 -10.28 -2.79
N PHE A 215 9.28 -9.53 -2.98
CA PHE A 215 7.94 -9.84 -2.46
C PHE A 215 6.91 -9.80 -3.59
N LYS A 216 5.74 -10.37 -3.37
CA LYS A 216 4.64 -10.37 -4.35
C LYS A 216 3.78 -9.12 -4.27
N ILE A 217 3.53 -8.64 -3.06
CA ILE A 217 2.66 -7.48 -2.78
C ILE A 217 3.19 -6.77 -1.53
N ALA A 218 3.08 -5.43 -1.50
CA ALA A 218 3.40 -4.64 -0.33
C ALA A 218 2.34 -3.57 -0.02
N PHE A 219 2.16 -3.31 1.28
CA PHE A 219 1.14 -2.40 1.81
C PHE A 219 1.76 -1.22 2.54
N GLY A 220 1.22 -0.01 2.23
CA GLY A 220 1.39 1.18 3.04
C GLY A 220 0.33 1.31 4.13
N GLN A 221 0.20 2.55 4.68
CA GLN A 221 -0.83 2.90 5.68
C GLN A 221 -1.65 4.14 5.26
N HIS A 222 -1.65 4.50 3.98
CA HIS A 222 -2.55 5.49 3.43
C HIS A 222 -3.90 4.87 3.08
N SER A 223 -4.98 5.62 3.26
CA SER A 223 -6.34 5.12 3.02
C SER A 223 -6.65 5.02 1.53
N GLY A 224 -7.41 4.01 1.11
CA GLY A 224 -7.81 3.85 -0.29
C GLY A 224 -8.42 2.49 -0.55
N ILE A 225 -9.08 2.36 -1.70
CA ILE A 225 -9.59 1.09 -2.20
C ILE A 225 -8.61 0.58 -3.24
N ILE A 226 -8.26 -0.70 -3.15
CA ILE A 226 -7.35 -1.37 -4.08
C ILE A 226 -8.13 -1.73 -5.34
N ASP A 227 -7.62 -1.31 -6.50
CA ASP A 227 -8.04 -1.75 -7.83
C ASP A 227 -6.87 -2.39 -8.58
N VAL A 228 -7.13 -2.98 -9.72
CA VAL A 228 -6.13 -3.70 -10.53
C VAL A 228 -5.02 -2.79 -11.09
N ASN A 229 -5.23 -1.48 -11.15
CA ASN A 229 -4.25 -0.50 -11.65
C ASN A 229 -3.33 0.03 -10.56
N LYS A 230 -3.57 -0.32 -9.28
CA LYS A 230 -2.68 0.12 -8.18
C LYS A 230 -1.32 -0.55 -8.28
N ASN A 231 -0.29 0.22 -7.96
CA ASN A 231 1.04 -0.36 -7.79
C ASN A 231 1.01 -1.40 -6.66
N LYS A 232 1.31 -2.66 -6.99
CA LYS A 232 1.29 -3.81 -6.06
C LYS A 232 2.18 -3.61 -4.82
N PHE A 233 3.11 -2.67 -4.87
CA PHE A 233 4.11 -2.46 -3.83
C PHE A 233 3.90 -1.18 -3.02
N GLU A 234 2.70 -0.59 -3.11
CA GLU A 234 2.28 0.56 -2.31
C GLU A 234 0.76 0.56 -2.05
N LEU A 235 0.18 -0.63 -1.79
CA LEU A 235 -1.26 -0.78 -1.65
C LEU A 235 -1.80 -0.04 -0.42
N PRO A 236 -2.95 0.64 -0.55
CA PRO A 236 -3.58 1.35 0.54
C PRO A 236 -4.27 0.40 1.53
N ARG A 237 -4.38 0.86 2.79
CA ARG A 237 -5.17 0.20 3.83
C ARG A 237 -5.86 1.25 4.70
N PHE A 238 -7.07 0.98 5.14
CA PHE A 238 -7.75 1.84 6.12
C PHE A 238 -7.30 1.47 7.55
N PRO A 239 -6.53 2.35 8.21
CA PRO A 239 -6.12 2.11 9.59
C PRO A 239 -7.31 2.26 10.54
N ILE A 240 -7.44 1.29 11.46
CA ILE A 240 -8.45 1.27 12.50
C ILE A 240 -7.78 1.34 13.87
N ASN A 241 -8.29 2.24 14.70
CA ASN A 241 -7.95 2.39 16.10
C ASN A 241 -9.17 2.96 16.84
N GLU A 242 -9.07 3.32 18.12
CA GLU A 242 -10.22 3.84 18.86
C GLU A 242 -10.88 5.06 18.20
N LYS A 243 -10.07 6.00 17.66
CA LYS A 243 -10.58 7.19 16.99
C LYS A 243 -11.14 6.87 15.60
N TYR A 244 -10.43 6.03 14.84
CA TYR A 244 -10.77 5.75 13.44
C TYR A 244 -11.65 4.50 13.27
N GLY A 245 -11.97 3.81 14.37
CA GLY A 245 -12.85 2.64 14.40
C GLY A 245 -14.32 2.97 14.70
N GLU A 246 -14.71 4.25 14.80
CA GLU A 246 -16.11 4.62 15.02
C GLU A 246 -17.05 4.00 13.99
N ILE A 247 -18.18 3.44 14.46
CA ILE A 247 -19.15 2.71 13.65
C ILE A 247 -19.68 3.54 12.47
N LYS A 248 -19.93 4.84 12.67
CA LYS A 248 -20.40 5.73 11.62
C LYS A 248 -19.38 5.85 10.49
N ARG A 249 -18.09 6.04 10.83
CA ARG A 249 -16.99 6.08 9.86
C ARG A 249 -16.83 4.73 9.16
N PHE A 250 -16.90 3.64 9.91
CA PHE A 250 -16.74 2.30 9.36
C PHE A 250 -17.82 1.98 8.32
N LYS A 251 -19.10 2.33 8.60
CA LYS A 251 -20.20 2.24 7.62
C LYS A 251 -19.91 3.02 6.33
N SER A 252 -19.22 4.16 6.42
CA SER A 252 -18.83 4.90 5.21
C SER A 252 -17.73 4.18 4.44
N ILE A 253 -16.69 3.66 5.15
CA ILE A 253 -15.54 2.99 4.54
C ILE A 253 -15.96 1.77 3.72
N ILE A 254 -16.84 0.92 4.24
CA ILE A 254 -17.30 -0.30 3.54
C ILE A 254 -18.10 0.01 2.27
N ASN A 255 -18.55 1.26 2.10
CA ASN A 255 -19.28 1.72 0.93
C ASN A 255 -18.42 2.51 -0.07
N TYR A 256 -17.09 2.66 0.14
CA TYR A 256 -16.23 3.32 -0.83
C TYR A 256 -15.82 2.37 -1.95
N TYR A 257 -15.60 2.96 -3.13
CA TYR A 257 -15.18 2.32 -4.37
C TYR A 257 -13.82 2.85 -4.82
N PRO A 258 -13.07 2.13 -5.64
CA PRO A 258 -11.81 2.66 -6.14
C PRO A 258 -12.05 3.89 -7.03
N LEU A 259 -11.24 4.91 -6.88
CA LEU A 259 -11.07 5.96 -7.85
C LEU A 259 -9.82 5.65 -8.66
N GLU A 260 -10.02 5.05 -9.81
CA GLU A 260 -8.97 4.59 -10.69
C GLU A 260 -8.27 5.77 -11.37
N TYR A 261 -6.96 5.68 -11.57
CA TYR A 261 -6.16 6.66 -12.28
C TYR A 261 -5.04 6.00 -13.10
N LYS A 262 -4.64 6.65 -14.19
CA LYS A 262 -3.55 6.18 -15.08
C LYS A 262 -2.18 6.46 -14.50
N ASN A 263 -2.00 7.64 -13.89
CA ASN A 263 -0.71 8.10 -13.37
C ASN A 263 -0.90 9.02 -12.16
N LEU A 264 0.07 8.99 -11.24
CA LEU A 264 0.15 9.87 -10.07
C LEU A 264 1.60 10.31 -9.86
N GLU A 265 1.83 11.61 -9.86
CA GLU A 265 3.13 12.24 -9.68
C GLU A 265 3.17 13.09 -8.40
N PRO A 266 4.32 13.15 -7.71
CA PRO A 266 5.53 12.39 -7.97
C PRO A 266 5.40 10.93 -7.52
N GLU A 267 6.11 10.03 -8.19
CA GLU A 267 6.22 8.62 -7.78
C GLU A 267 6.99 8.46 -6.47
N GLU A 268 8.07 9.26 -6.28
CA GLU A 268 8.82 9.28 -5.03
C GLU A 268 7.97 9.86 -3.90
N LYS A 269 7.83 9.07 -2.84
CA LYS A 269 7.00 9.44 -1.68
C LYS A 269 7.80 10.14 -0.58
N LYS A 270 9.12 9.99 -0.55
CA LYS A 270 10.01 10.70 0.37
C LYS A 270 10.36 12.07 -0.20
N LEU A 271 9.84 13.12 0.39
CA LEU A 271 10.11 14.49 -0.07
C LEU A 271 11.39 15.05 0.56
N SER A 272 12.18 15.73 -0.27
CA SER A 272 13.24 16.63 0.21
C SER A 272 12.65 18.01 0.56
N LYS A 273 13.47 18.87 1.20
CA LYS A 273 13.05 20.26 1.50
C LYS A 273 12.73 21.06 0.23
N GLU A 274 13.47 20.80 -0.85
CA GLU A 274 13.33 21.49 -2.12
C GLU A 274 12.07 21.04 -2.89
N ASN A 275 11.59 19.82 -2.62
CA ASN A 275 10.42 19.22 -3.27
C ASN A 275 9.19 19.20 -2.36
N ASN A 276 9.18 19.96 -1.27
CA ASN A 276 8.06 20.09 -0.35
C ASN A 276 7.52 21.54 -0.36
N PRO A 277 6.28 21.79 -0.83
CA PRO A 277 5.28 20.80 -1.26
C PRO A 277 5.60 20.19 -2.65
N PRO A 278 5.12 18.97 -2.93
CA PRO A 278 5.38 18.32 -4.21
C PRO A 278 4.61 18.98 -5.37
N LYS A 279 5.11 18.87 -6.59
CA LYS A 279 4.32 19.14 -7.79
C LYS A 279 3.35 17.97 -8.02
N PHE A 280 2.22 17.99 -7.32
CA PHE A 280 1.26 16.91 -7.35
C PHE A 280 0.39 16.94 -8.60
N LYS A 281 0.29 15.79 -9.26
CA LYS A 281 -0.52 15.58 -10.45
C LYS A 281 -1.12 14.18 -10.47
N VAL A 282 -2.37 14.08 -10.89
CA VAL A 282 -3.07 12.81 -11.13
C VAL A 282 -3.76 12.87 -12.48
N ARG A 283 -3.52 11.85 -13.33
CA ARG A 283 -4.22 11.66 -14.60
C ARG A 283 -5.25 10.55 -14.45
N PHE A 284 -6.53 10.90 -14.55
CA PHE A 284 -7.62 9.93 -14.56
C PHE A 284 -7.84 9.31 -15.94
N PHE A 285 -8.59 8.21 -15.98
CA PHE A 285 -9.05 7.62 -17.23
C PHE A 285 -10.06 8.54 -17.92
N ASP A 286 -10.08 8.53 -19.25
CA ASP A 286 -10.97 9.38 -20.03
C ASP A 286 -12.44 8.98 -19.82
N GLU A 287 -12.67 7.68 -19.56
CA GLU A 287 -13.97 7.09 -19.29
C GLU A 287 -14.50 7.38 -17.86
N GLN A 288 -13.64 7.85 -16.93
CA GLN A 288 -14.07 8.17 -15.55
C GLN A 288 -15.11 9.31 -15.59
N LYS A 289 -16.34 8.97 -15.18
CA LYS A 289 -17.45 9.92 -15.15
C LYS A 289 -17.39 10.84 -13.92
N ASN A 290 -18.11 11.93 -13.99
CA ASN A 290 -18.36 12.88 -12.90
C ASN A 290 -17.08 13.44 -12.24
N ILE A 291 -15.91 13.29 -12.88
CA ILE A 291 -14.61 13.68 -12.29
C ILE A 291 -14.50 15.21 -12.07
N GLU A 292 -15.29 16.01 -12.79
CA GLU A 292 -15.42 17.47 -12.61
C GLU A 292 -15.95 17.84 -11.23
N ASN A 293 -16.62 16.91 -10.55
CA ASN A 293 -17.16 17.08 -9.20
C ASN A 293 -16.20 16.57 -8.10
N ILE A 294 -14.96 16.25 -8.45
CA ILE A 294 -13.97 15.74 -7.49
C ILE A 294 -13.67 16.76 -6.41
N ASN A 295 -13.54 16.27 -5.19
CA ASN A 295 -13.06 17.05 -4.06
C ASN A 295 -11.81 16.41 -3.49
N CYS A 296 -10.79 17.23 -3.25
CA CYS A 296 -9.58 16.81 -2.57
C CYS A 296 -9.40 17.58 -1.26
N TYR A 297 -8.81 16.92 -0.29
CA TYR A 297 -8.41 17.47 1.00
C TYR A 297 -6.96 17.09 1.26
N SER A 298 -6.19 18.00 1.81
CA SER A 298 -4.77 17.82 2.15
C SER A 298 -4.44 18.42 3.50
N ASN A 299 -3.38 17.93 4.14
CA ASN A 299 -3.00 18.35 5.50
C ASN A 299 -1.70 19.15 5.54
N GLU A 300 -1.41 19.94 4.51
CA GLU A 300 -0.32 20.90 4.57
C GLU A 300 -0.53 21.88 5.72
N GLY A 301 0.55 22.30 6.40
CA GLY A 301 0.46 23.16 7.57
C GLY A 301 -0.26 22.52 8.77
N ASP A 302 -0.26 21.19 8.86
CA ASP A 302 -0.87 20.37 9.93
C ASP A 302 -2.40 20.52 10.09
N LYS A 303 -3.10 21.01 9.06
CA LYS A 303 -4.57 21.14 9.07
C LYS A 303 -5.19 20.54 7.84
N TRP A 304 -6.14 19.62 8.06
CA TRP A 304 -6.98 19.12 6.98
C TRP A 304 -7.88 20.22 6.45
N MET A 305 -7.67 20.59 5.19
CA MET A 305 -8.48 21.59 4.50
C MET A 305 -8.79 21.14 3.08
N LYS A 306 -9.84 21.68 2.51
CA LYS A 306 -10.16 21.49 1.09
C LYS A 306 -9.04 22.06 0.25
N SER A 307 -8.49 21.23 -0.66
CA SER A 307 -7.38 21.59 -1.53
C SER A 307 -7.85 22.53 -2.66
N LYS A 308 -7.00 23.46 -3.08
CA LYS A 308 -7.21 24.23 -4.31
C LYS A 308 -6.77 23.39 -5.48
N ILE A 309 -7.75 22.88 -6.23
CA ILE A 309 -7.50 21.98 -7.37
C ILE A 309 -7.70 22.70 -8.69
N LYS A 310 -6.96 22.26 -9.71
CA LYS A 310 -7.20 22.57 -11.12
C LYS A 310 -7.35 21.26 -11.87
N LEU A 311 -8.45 21.10 -12.58
CA LEU A 311 -8.74 19.93 -13.43
C LEU A 311 -8.83 20.38 -14.89
N VAL A 312 -7.98 19.80 -15.74
CA VAL A 312 -7.96 20.05 -17.18
C VAL A 312 -7.86 18.70 -17.89
N GLU A 313 -8.79 18.37 -18.76
CA GLU A 313 -8.75 17.13 -19.55
C GLU A 313 -8.42 15.87 -18.74
N LYS A 314 -9.10 15.65 -17.62
CA LYS A 314 -8.87 14.52 -16.70
C LYS A 314 -7.51 14.55 -15.95
N GLU A 315 -6.73 15.62 -16.09
CA GLU A 315 -5.52 15.83 -15.28
C GLU A 315 -5.82 16.80 -14.14
N LEU A 316 -5.65 16.33 -12.90
CA LEU A 316 -5.85 17.11 -11.69
C LEU A 316 -4.49 17.51 -11.13
N THR A 317 -4.34 18.79 -10.79
CA THR A 317 -3.21 19.33 -10.04
C THR A 317 -3.70 19.99 -8.76
N ILE A 318 -2.84 20.07 -7.74
CA ILE A 318 -3.13 20.79 -6.49
C ILE A 318 -2.15 21.93 -6.33
N GLU A 319 -2.67 23.11 -6.04
CA GLU A 319 -1.90 24.26 -5.60
C GLU A 319 -1.90 24.26 -4.06
N PHE A 320 -0.78 23.84 -3.47
CA PHE A 320 -0.61 23.79 -2.02
C PHE A 320 -0.40 25.19 -1.43
N ARG A 321 -0.95 25.43 -0.25
CA ARG A 321 -0.85 26.69 0.49
C ARG A 321 0.51 26.88 1.13
N GLU A 322 1.09 25.78 1.61
CA GLU A 322 2.34 25.74 2.33
C GLU A 322 2.97 24.32 2.30
N PRO A 323 4.22 24.13 2.70
CA PRO A 323 4.83 22.81 2.81
C PRO A 323 4.08 21.88 3.76
N PHE A 324 4.15 20.58 3.51
CA PHE A 324 3.75 19.59 4.51
C PHE A 324 4.70 19.58 5.70
N LEU A 325 4.14 19.44 6.89
CA LEU A 325 4.93 19.29 8.10
C LEU A 325 5.40 17.83 8.30
N PRO A 326 6.50 17.62 9.01
CA PRO A 326 6.86 16.27 9.45
C PRO A 326 5.73 15.64 10.26
N ARG A 327 5.38 14.42 10.10
CA ARG A 327 6.15 13.38 9.36
C ARG A 327 5.46 13.01 8.05
N ARG A 328 4.12 13.26 7.92
CA ARG A 328 3.30 12.73 6.82
C ARG A 328 2.41 13.79 6.19
N GLY A 329 2.68 14.09 4.94
CA GLY A 329 1.75 14.81 4.08
C GLY A 329 0.76 13.85 3.43
N ARG A 330 -0.53 14.13 3.49
CA ARG A 330 -1.57 13.29 2.90
C ARG A 330 -2.53 14.08 2.05
N ILE A 331 -2.98 13.44 0.97
CA ILE A 331 -3.99 13.95 0.06
C ILE A 331 -5.06 12.88 -0.07
N ASN A 332 -6.31 13.25 0.21
CA ASN A 332 -7.49 12.42 -0.01
C ASN A 332 -8.36 13.05 -1.07
N CYS A 333 -8.72 12.30 -2.11
CA CYS A 333 -9.63 12.75 -3.15
C CYS A 333 -10.81 11.80 -3.26
N SER A 334 -12.00 12.37 -3.48
CA SER A 334 -13.22 11.60 -3.68
C SER A 334 -14.15 12.26 -4.67
N VAL A 335 -14.95 11.45 -5.34
CA VAL A 335 -16.02 11.86 -6.25
C VAL A 335 -17.23 10.97 -6.04
N ASN A 336 -18.41 11.54 -6.14
CA ASN A 336 -19.66 10.78 -6.23
C ASN A 336 -19.91 10.45 -7.69
N ASP A 337 -19.91 9.16 -8.03
CA ASP A 337 -20.17 8.64 -9.35
C ASP A 337 -21.50 7.86 -9.33
N ASP A 338 -22.59 8.54 -9.62
CA ASP A 338 -23.94 7.99 -9.64
C ASP A 338 -24.33 7.23 -8.35
N GLY A 339 -24.04 7.84 -7.19
CA GLY A 339 -24.30 7.30 -5.87
C GLY A 339 -23.15 6.44 -5.29
N LYS A 340 -22.16 6.07 -6.08
CA LYS A 340 -20.95 5.39 -5.63
C LYS A 340 -19.88 6.42 -5.25
N TRP A 341 -19.49 6.45 -3.99
CA TRP A 341 -18.36 7.26 -3.53
C TRP A 341 -17.04 6.60 -3.88
N ARG A 342 -16.34 7.13 -4.89
CA ARG A 342 -15.01 6.68 -5.28
C ARG A 342 -13.95 7.44 -4.51
N TRP A 343 -12.89 6.74 -4.09
CA TRP A 343 -11.89 7.29 -3.19
C TRP A 343 -10.47 6.84 -3.54
N PHE A 344 -9.52 7.76 -3.49
CA PHE A 344 -8.10 7.44 -3.37
C PHE A 344 -7.41 8.36 -2.35
N CYS A 345 -6.30 7.92 -1.81
CA CYS A 345 -5.39 8.71 -1.01
C CYS A 345 -3.95 8.45 -1.46
N THR A 346 -3.09 9.44 -1.31
CA THR A 346 -1.64 9.28 -1.37
C THR A 346 -1.00 9.90 -0.12
N GLN A 347 0.18 9.40 0.22
CA GLN A 347 0.95 9.87 1.36
C GLN A 347 2.36 10.20 0.93
N PHE A 348 2.88 11.33 1.41
CA PHE A 348 4.28 11.73 1.29
C PHE A 348 4.93 11.70 2.66
N ILE A 349 6.24 11.41 2.69
CA ILE A 349 7.03 11.32 3.91
C ILE A 349 7.99 12.50 3.92
N ILE A 350 7.94 13.29 5.00
CA ILE A 350 8.73 14.50 5.22
C ILE A 350 9.63 14.27 6.44
N ARG A 351 10.91 14.57 6.28
CA ARG A 351 11.91 14.53 7.37
C ARG A 351 11.96 15.82 8.16
#